data_151afd7c403df2a02fa4c77066c94451
#
_entry.id   151afd7c403df2a02fa4c77066c94451
#
_cell.length_a   1.000
_cell.length_b   1.000
_cell.length_c   1.000
_cell.angle_alpha   90.00
_cell.angle_beta   90.00
_cell.angle_gamma   90.00
#
_symmetry.space_group_name_H-M   'P 1'
#
loop_
_entity.id
_entity.type
_entity.pdbx_description
1 polymer ?
#
loop_
_entity_poly.entity_id
_entity_poly.type
_entity_poly.pdbx_seq_one_letter_code
_entity_poly.pdbx_strand_id
1 'polypeptide(L)'
;MSHFFDDATANDKIMHVFAPLYGLSSTKKVKKWFIYVEIYNGFPHVTTEYGYVDGEVQKTRVAVKSGKNIGRSNQTTPLEQAIADAQSKWNKKQLENYRQSVPTADTIQLLPMLAQDFKNKSHIVKWPWYGQPKLNGVRCLAVIQNGEVEFWSRKGKQYQTLSHIEQDLLKVFGKSTDIILDGEIFHPDLGFQQIVRRVKRVKTDRQNIEDVKLQFWIYDIVDVNERYKIRLSQLQDIKTQVSDQESLVIVDTQLLSNTEEAKWFDERNRNDGFEGSILRNPFGNYRCDYRSPDLLKYKLFSFKEEDYEIIGGVEAKGRDEGTVVFVCKTSDGKEFRVRPKGTMEQRTEWMDMIDQLVGKSLTVRFQELSEDNVPIFPVGLVIRDYE
;
A
#
# COMPACT_ATOMS: atom_id res chain seq x y z
N MET A 1 33.76 1.21 13.08
CA MET A 1 32.81 1.18 14.23
C MET A 1 32.79 2.49 15.05
N SER A 2 33.44 3.57 14.64
CA SER A 2 33.79 4.71 15.53
C SER A 2 33.03 6.02 15.30
N HIS A 3 31.99 6.09 14.49
CA HIS A 3 31.27 7.37 14.22
C HIS A 3 29.79 7.41 14.64
N PHE A 4 29.32 6.46 15.44
CA PHE A 4 27.88 6.39 15.83
C PHE A 4 27.58 6.90 17.25
N PHE A 5 28.56 7.35 18.04
CA PHE A 5 28.37 7.72 19.45
C PHE A 5 28.97 9.07 19.88
N ASP A 6 29.35 9.94 18.96
CA ASP A 6 30.16 11.14 19.28
C ASP A 6 29.38 12.38 19.75
N ASP A 7 28.04 12.33 19.94
CA ASP A 7 27.25 13.47 20.44
C ASP A 7 26.53 13.21 21.78
N ALA A 8 27.06 12.32 22.62
CA ALA A 8 26.49 12.09 23.94
C ALA A 8 26.95 13.19 24.93
N THR A 9 26.08 14.09 25.31
CA THR A 9 26.27 14.92 26.48
C THR A 9 26.29 14.05 27.74
N ALA A 10 26.96 14.47 28.82
CA ALA A 10 27.26 13.67 30.03
C ALA A 10 26.03 13.07 30.77
N ASN A 11 24.81 13.28 30.28
CA ASN A 11 23.54 12.75 30.82
C ASN A 11 22.79 11.79 29.90
N ASP A 12 23.30 11.52 28.69
CA ASP A 12 22.62 10.64 27.74
C ASP A 12 23.01 9.19 27.97
N LYS A 13 22.10 8.37 28.49
CA LYS A 13 22.33 6.96 28.78
C LYS A 13 21.54 6.07 27.83
N ILE A 14 22.24 5.25 27.04
CA ILE A 14 21.59 4.21 26.23
C ILE A 14 21.07 3.10 27.15
N MET A 15 19.79 2.80 27.04
CA MET A 15 19.08 1.84 27.86
C MET A 15 18.85 0.50 27.16
N HIS A 16 18.62 0.52 25.84
CA HIS A 16 18.37 -0.69 25.05
C HIS A 16 18.73 -0.47 23.58
N VAL A 17 19.38 -1.45 22.97
CA VAL A 17 19.87 -1.39 21.59
C VAL A 17 19.35 -2.60 20.81
N PHE A 18 18.82 -2.36 19.60
CA PHE A 18 18.45 -3.41 18.67
C PHE A 18 19.52 -3.62 17.61
N ALA A 19 19.58 -4.83 17.05
CA ALA A 19 20.50 -5.09 15.94
C ALA A 19 20.17 -4.17 14.75
N PRO A 20 21.20 -3.61 14.08
CA PRO A 20 20.97 -2.79 12.89
C PRO A 20 20.32 -3.61 11.78
N LEU A 21 19.48 -2.96 11.00
CA LEU A 21 18.80 -3.55 9.86
C LEU A 21 19.28 -2.87 8.57
N TYR A 22 19.44 -3.66 7.52
CA TYR A 22 19.89 -3.22 6.21
C TYR A 22 18.82 -3.53 5.15
N GLY A 23 18.66 -2.64 4.18
CA GLY A 23 17.75 -2.80 3.05
C GLY A 23 18.35 -2.19 1.79
N LEU A 24 17.75 -2.47 0.64
CA LEU A 24 18.15 -1.87 -0.64
C LEU A 24 17.24 -0.70 -1.01
N SER A 25 17.80 0.31 -1.67
CA SER A 25 17.02 1.33 -2.38
C SER A 25 16.61 0.82 -3.77
N SER A 26 15.71 1.53 -4.43
CA SER A 26 15.36 1.29 -5.84
C SER A 26 16.57 1.41 -6.78
N THR A 27 17.62 2.13 -6.37
CA THR A 27 18.91 2.25 -7.09
C THR A 27 19.94 1.24 -6.61
N LYS A 28 19.54 0.18 -5.89
CA LYS A 28 20.40 -0.87 -5.33
C LYS A 28 21.50 -0.39 -4.33
N LYS A 29 21.38 0.84 -3.84
CA LYS A 29 22.28 1.31 -2.75
C LYS A 29 21.82 0.77 -1.42
N VAL A 30 22.75 0.31 -0.58
CA VAL A 30 22.44 -0.23 0.74
C VAL A 30 22.05 0.89 1.69
N LYS A 31 20.90 0.73 2.32
CA LYS A 31 20.41 1.57 3.41
C LYS A 31 20.65 0.87 4.73
N LYS A 32 20.99 1.64 5.76
CA LYS A 32 21.07 1.19 7.15
C LYS A 32 19.93 1.84 7.94
N TRP A 33 19.33 1.09 8.82
CA TRP A 33 18.33 1.56 9.77
C TRP A 33 18.64 0.96 11.14
N PHE A 34 18.68 1.82 12.15
CA PHE A 34 19.07 1.48 13.49
C PHE A 34 18.12 2.12 14.49
N ILE A 35 17.75 1.40 15.56
CA ILE A 35 16.85 1.89 16.60
C ILE A 35 17.39 1.50 17.96
N TYR A 36 17.25 2.40 18.91
CA TYR A 36 17.61 2.19 20.30
C TYR A 36 16.76 3.07 21.23
N VAL A 37 16.83 2.77 22.53
CA VAL A 37 16.19 3.56 23.58
C VAL A 37 17.28 4.22 24.42
N GLU A 38 17.17 5.53 24.61
CA GLU A 38 18.08 6.33 25.41
C GLU A 38 17.31 7.19 26.41
N ILE A 39 17.95 7.56 27.53
CA ILE A 39 17.47 8.66 28.39
C ILE A 39 18.08 9.94 27.82
N TYR A 40 17.23 10.85 27.37
CA TYR A 40 17.62 12.14 26.85
C TYR A 40 16.76 13.22 27.52
N ASN A 41 17.38 14.28 28.05
CA ASN A 41 16.70 15.32 28.82
C ASN A 41 15.77 14.76 29.94
N GLY A 42 16.22 13.69 30.63
CA GLY A 42 15.49 13.08 31.76
C GLY A 42 14.33 12.17 31.40
N PHE A 43 14.04 11.94 30.11
CA PHE A 43 12.95 11.08 29.66
C PHE A 43 13.45 9.96 28.73
N PRO A 44 12.82 8.77 28.76
CA PRO A 44 13.05 7.75 27.74
C PRO A 44 12.66 8.24 26.34
N HIS A 45 13.55 8.06 25.37
CA HIS A 45 13.33 8.36 23.96
C HIS A 45 13.55 7.11 23.13
N VAL A 46 12.66 6.90 22.15
CA VAL A 46 12.89 5.97 21.04
C VAL A 46 13.64 6.74 19.96
N THR A 47 14.91 6.40 19.76
CA THR A 47 15.79 7.05 18.80
C THR A 47 16.01 6.14 17.60
N THR A 48 15.85 6.70 16.40
CA THR A 48 16.01 6.01 15.13
C THR A 48 17.04 6.73 14.29
N GLU A 49 18.03 6.01 13.79
CA GLU A 49 19.06 6.50 12.86
C GLU A 49 18.94 5.74 11.53
N TYR A 50 18.96 6.47 10.42
CA TYR A 50 18.81 5.87 9.10
C TYR A 50 19.50 6.70 8.02
N GLY A 51 19.95 6.03 6.98
CA GLY A 51 20.64 6.64 5.85
C GLY A 51 21.20 5.59 4.90
N TYR A 52 21.95 6.00 3.91
CA TYR A 52 22.78 5.08 3.14
C TYR A 52 24.02 4.70 3.96
N VAL A 53 24.55 3.48 3.75
CA VAL A 53 25.72 3.00 4.50
C VAL A 53 26.94 3.94 4.37
N ASP A 54 27.12 4.51 3.18
CA ASP A 54 28.21 5.45 2.87
C ASP A 54 27.69 6.90 2.71
N GLY A 55 26.59 7.26 3.36
CA GLY A 55 25.96 8.57 3.24
C GLY A 55 25.66 9.21 4.58
N GLU A 56 25.02 10.38 4.53
CA GLU A 56 24.57 11.09 5.72
C GLU A 56 23.55 10.28 6.51
N VAL A 57 23.70 10.28 7.83
CA VAL A 57 22.80 9.63 8.78
C VAL A 57 21.79 10.64 9.30
N GLN A 58 20.53 10.35 9.11
CA GLN A 58 19.43 11.09 9.70
C GLN A 58 19.07 10.49 11.06
N LYS A 59 18.81 11.33 12.06
CA LYS A 59 18.44 10.92 13.41
C LYS A 59 17.11 11.52 13.81
N THR A 60 16.22 10.69 14.38
CA THR A 60 14.95 11.13 14.95
C THR A 60 14.79 10.63 16.37
N ARG A 61 14.27 11.46 17.27
CA ARG A 61 13.99 11.13 18.67
C ARG A 61 12.52 11.35 18.98
N VAL A 62 11.90 10.39 19.67
CA VAL A 62 10.51 10.49 20.12
C VAL A 62 10.45 10.21 21.60
N ALA A 63 10.08 11.21 22.39
CA ALA A 63 9.96 11.09 23.84
C ALA A 63 8.77 10.19 24.24
N VAL A 64 8.97 9.32 25.21
CA VAL A 64 7.93 8.50 25.84
C VAL A 64 7.76 8.97 27.29
N LYS A 65 6.82 9.87 27.51
CA LYS A 65 6.61 10.55 28.82
C LYS A 65 5.76 9.74 29.79
N SER A 66 5.01 8.76 29.31
CA SER A 66 4.12 7.92 30.15
C SER A 66 4.09 6.49 29.66
N GLY A 67 3.86 5.56 30.59
CA GLY A 67 3.55 4.19 30.26
C GLY A 67 2.12 4.01 29.76
N LYS A 68 1.74 2.77 29.47
CA LYS A 68 0.38 2.39 29.06
C LYS A 68 -0.26 1.49 30.10
N ASN A 69 -1.59 1.31 29.98
CA ASN A 69 -2.41 0.41 30.81
C ASN A 69 -2.29 0.66 32.32
N ILE A 70 -2.18 1.92 32.73
CA ILE A 70 -2.04 2.31 34.14
C ILE A 70 -3.15 1.68 34.98
N GLY A 71 -2.78 1.02 36.11
CA GLY A 71 -3.70 0.34 36.99
C GLY A 71 -4.15 -1.07 36.54
N ARG A 72 -3.57 -1.61 35.46
CA ARG A 72 -3.84 -2.98 34.98
C ARG A 72 -2.61 -3.88 35.17
N SER A 73 -2.83 -5.22 35.16
CA SER A 73 -1.74 -6.21 35.31
C SER A 73 -0.62 -6.09 34.25
N ASN A 74 -0.91 -5.48 33.11
CA ASN A 74 0.03 -5.23 32.03
C ASN A 74 0.44 -3.74 31.93
N GLN A 75 0.43 -3.02 33.03
CA GLN A 75 0.92 -1.66 33.12
C GLN A 75 2.41 -1.60 32.77
N THR A 76 2.81 -0.59 32.04
CA THR A 76 4.22 -0.31 31.71
C THR A 76 4.67 1.01 32.31
N THR A 77 5.93 1.09 32.69
CA THR A 77 6.64 2.34 32.96
C THR A 77 6.96 3.06 31.65
N PRO A 78 7.32 4.36 31.66
CA PRO A 78 7.76 5.05 30.45
C PRO A 78 8.92 4.36 29.73
N LEU A 79 9.89 3.80 30.47
CA LEU A 79 11.04 3.09 29.87
C LEU A 79 10.61 1.76 29.23
N GLU A 80 9.83 0.95 29.92
CA GLU A 80 9.29 -0.29 29.36
C GLU A 80 8.44 -0.03 28.11
N GLN A 81 7.65 1.04 28.15
CA GLN A 81 6.86 1.44 26.99
C GLN A 81 7.75 1.87 25.82
N ALA A 82 8.82 2.62 26.06
CA ALA A 82 9.77 3.00 25.05
C ALA A 82 10.45 1.78 24.40
N ILE A 83 10.83 0.78 25.20
CA ILE A 83 11.42 -0.47 24.71
C ILE A 83 10.38 -1.25 23.87
N ALA A 84 9.14 -1.37 24.34
CA ALA A 84 8.06 -2.03 23.60
C ALA A 84 7.74 -1.34 22.27
N ASP A 85 7.70 -0.02 22.26
CA ASP A 85 7.47 0.78 21.05
C ASP A 85 8.65 0.63 20.05
N ALA A 86 9.90 0.61 20.56
CA ALA A 86 11.09 0.36 19.75
C ALA A 86 11.10 -1.06 19.16
N GLN A 87 10.78 -2.07 19.97
CA GLN A 87 10.65 -3.46 19.51
C GLN A 87 9.59 -3.58 18.41
N SER A 88 8.44 -2.95 18.60
CA SER A 88 7.36 -2.94 17.60
C SER A 88 7.80 -2.32 16.28
N LYS A 89 8.54 -1.18 16.34
CA LYS A 89 9.10 -0.53 15.14
C LYS A 89 10.17 -1.40 14.48
N TRP A 90 11.03 -2.05 15.26
CA TRP A 90 12.07 -2.93 14.76
C TRP A 90 11.47 -4.16 14.04
N ASN A 91 10.49 -4.83 14.65
CA ASN A 91 9.77 -5.93 14.03
C ASN A 91 9.07 -5.50 12.73
N LYS A 92 8.41 -4.33 12.75
CA LYS A 92 7.77 -3.76 11.56
C LYS A 92 8.78 -3.49 10.43
N LYS A 93 9.99 -3.04 10.78
CA LYS A 93 11.04 -2.74 9.80
C LYS A 93 11.54 -3.99 9.09
N GLN A 94 11.64 -5.13 9.81
CA GLN A 94 11.96 -6.42 9.20
C GLN A 94 10.90 -6.87 8.19
N LEU A 95 9.61 -6.58 8.47
CA LEU A 95 8.52 -6.84 7.52
C LEU A 95 8.57 -5.95 6.26
N GLU A 96 9.40 -4.92 6.25
CA GLU A 96 9.67 -4.03 5.12
C GLU A 96 10.91 -4.44 4.31
N ASN A 97 11.29 -5.73 4.33
CA ASN A 97 12.48 -6.29 3.68
C ASN A 97 13.83 -5.76 4.20
N TYR A 98 13.87 -5.25 5.43
CA TYR A 98 15.14 -5.01 6.10
C TYR A 98 15.58 -6.26 6.86
N ARG A 99 16.86 -6.59 6.78
CA ARG A 99 17.48 -7.78 7.41
C ARG A 99 18.68 -7.36 8.24
N GLN A 100 19.09 -8.21 9.19
CA GLN A 100 20.30 -7.98 9.98
C GLN A 100 21.59 -8.17 9.17
N SER A 101 21.54 -8.96 8.11
CA SER A 101 22.66 -9.08 7.15
C SER A 101 22.65 -7.93 6.15
N VAL A 102 23.84 -7.49 5.74
CA VAL A 102 23.98 -6.51 4.65
C VAL A 102 23.58 -7.19 3.34
N PRO A 103 22.62 -6.63 2.57
CA PRO A 103 22.25 -7.19 1.28
C PRO A 103 23.45 -7.16 0.33
N THR A 104 23.71 -8.26 -0.36
CA THR A 104 24.68 -8.31 -1.46
C THR A 104 24.07 -7.74 -2.74
N ALA A 105 24.91 -7.44 -3.74
CA ALA A 105 24.45 -6.93 -5.03
C ALA A 105 23.50 -7.91 -5.75
N ASP A 106 23.57 -9.19 -5.43
CA ASP A 106 22.72 -10.26 -5.97
C ASP A 106 21.41 -10.44 -5.21
N THR A 107 21.21 -9.72 -4.11
CA THR A 107 19.94 -9.76 -3.36
C THR A 107 18.88 -9.01 -4.15
N ILE A 108 18.12 -9.73 -4.96
CA ILE A 108 16.97 -9.18 -5.68
C ILE A 108 15.88 -8.95 -4.65
N GLN A 109 15.54 -7.69 -4.41
CA GLN A 109 14.32 -7.37 -3.67
C GLN A 109 13.12 -7.69 -4.57
N LEU A 110 12.41 -8.76 -4.26
CA LEU A 110 11.25 -9.19 -5.02
C LEU A 110 10.07 -8.24 -4.75
N LEU A 111 9.97 -7.19 -5.54
CA LEU A 111 8.85 -6.27 -5.54
C LEU A 111 8.18 -6.25 -6.92
N PRO A 112 6.84 -6.14 -6.98
CA PRO A 112 6.12 -6.23 -8.24
C PRO A 112 6.36 -5.03 -9.16
N MET A 113 6.17 -5.25 -10.46
CA MET A 113 6.10 -4.19 -11.45
C MET A 113 4.89 -3.28 -11.18
N LEU A 114 5.06 -1.97 -11.33
CA LEU A 114 4.05 -0.96 -11.06
C LEU A 114 3.54 -0.30 -12.34
N ALA A 115 2.22 -0.03 -12.36
CA ALA A 115 1.59 0.62 -13.49
C ALA A 115 1.80 2.15 -13.50
N GLN A 116 1.87 2.74 -14.70
CA GLN A 116 1.70 4.17 -14.95
C GLN A 116 0.24 4.50 -15.31
N ASP A 117 -0.10 5.79 -15.37
CA ASP A 117 -1.42 6.22 -15.84
C ASP A 117 -1.46 6.29 -17.36
N PHE A 118 -2.47 5.67 -17.98
CA PHE A 118 -2.69 5.75 -19.42
C PHE A 118 -2.84 7.20 -19.88
N LYS A 119 -3.55 8.04 -19.15
CA LYS A 119 -3.72 9.46 -19.48
C LYS A 119 -2.38 10.17 -19.74
N ASN A 120 -1.33 9.81 -18.99
CA ASN A 120 -0.01 10.42 -19.12
C ASN A 120 0.89 9.71 -20.13
N LYS A 121 0.48 8.52 -20.61
CA LYS A 121 1.30 7.64 -21.44
C LYS A 121 0.59 7.14 -22.71
N SER A 122 -0.60 7.64 -23.02
CA SER A 122 -1.35 7.24 -24.22
C SER A 122 -0.55 7.41 -25.51
N HIS A 123 0.28 8.44 -25.58
CA HIS A 123 1.12 8.76 -26.76
C HIS A 123 2.18 7.70 -27.10
N ILE A 124 2.54 6.83 -26.15
CA ILE A 124 3.51 5.72 -26.40
C ILE A 124 2.83 4.42 -26.80
N VAL A 125 1.51 4.32 -26.66
CA VAL A 125 0.77 3.09 -26.93
C VAL A 125 0.67 2.85 -28.43
N LYS A 126 1.31 1.80 -28.89
CA LYS A 126 1.19 1.29 -30.27
C LYS A 126 0.39 0.02 -30.22
N TRP A 127 -0.87 0.11 -30.61
CA TRP A 127 -1.79 -1.03 -30.59
C TRP A 127 -1.32 -2.17 -31.52
N PRO A 128 -1.67 -3.44 -31.24
CA PRO A 128 -2.59 -3.90 -30.18
C PRO A 128 -1.91 -4.07 -28.81
N TRP A 129 -2.68 -3.89 -27.72
CA TRP A 129 -2.29 -4.15 -26.35
C TRP A 129 -3.28 -5.12 -25.68
N TYR A 130 -2.82 -5.81 -24.64
CA TYR A 130 -3.70 -6.64 -23.82
C TYR A 130 -4.41 -5.80 -22.76
N GLY A 131 -5.72 -6.06 -22.56
CA GLY A 131 -6.54 -5.51 -21.50
C GLY A 131 -6.90 -6.56 -20.46
N GLN A 132 -6.84 -6.19 -19.19
CA GLN A 132 -7.28 -6.97 -18.04
C GLN A 132 -8.17 -6.13 -17.13
N PRO A 133 -9.16 -6.70 -16.40
CA PRO A 133 -9.87 -5.98 -15.37
C PRO A 133 -8.91 -5.51 -14.28
N LYS A 134 -9.11 -4.29 -13.79
CA LYS A 134 -8.39 -3.77 -12.63
C LYS A 134 -9.13 -4.15 -11.36
N LEU A 135 -8.54 -5.08 -10.63
CA LEU A 135 -9.09 -5.60 -9.39
C LEU A 135 -8.93 -4.58 -8.25
N ASN A 136 -9.92 -4.52 -7.37
CA ASN A 136 -9.87 -3.71 -6.15
C ASN A 136 -9.57 -4.60 -4.94
N GLY A 137 -8.39 -5.18 -4.92
CA GLY A 137 -7.94 -6.15 -3.93
C GLY A 137 -6.61 -5.79 -3.30
N VAL A 138 -5.88 -6.81 -2.86
CA VAL A 138 -4.57 -6.69 -2.23
C VAL A 138 -3.51 -7.39 -3.07
N ARG A 139 -2.60 -6.59 -3.67
CA ARG A 139 -1.49 -7.12 -4.48
C ARG A 139 -0.71 -8.19 -3.74
N CYS A 140 -0.48 -9.31 -4.42
CA CYS A 140 0.28 -10.42 -3.89
C CYS A 140 1.22 -11.01 -4.95
N LEU A 141 2.48 -11.22 -4.57
CA LEU A 141 3.39 -12.11 -5.27
C LEU A 141 3.38 -13.45 -4.54
N ALA A 142 3.11 -14.53 -5.23
CA ALA A 142 3.26 -15.89 -4.72
C ALA A 142 4.57 -16.48 -5.25
N VAL A 143 5.52 -16.74 -4.36
CA VAL A 143 6.81 -17.36 -4.66
C VAL A 143 6.68 -18.84 -4.35
N ILE A 144 6.76 -19.67 -5.36
CA ILE A 144 6.76 -21.14 -5.24
C ILE A 144 8.19 -21.59 -5.49
N GLN A 145 8.83 -22.15 -4.48
CA GLN A 145 10.23 -22.58 -4.57
C GLN A 145 10.50 -23.72 -3.59
N ASN A 146 11.24 -24.74 -4.02
CA ASN A 146 11.60 -25.91 -3.19
C ASN A 146 10.39 -26.59 -2.50
N GLY A 147 9.20 -26.51 -3.10
CA GLY A 147 7.98 -27.09 -2.53
C GLY A 147 7.33 -26.27 -1.42
N GLU A 148 7.75 -25.05 -1.21
CA GLU A 148 7.18 -24.08 -0.30
C GLU A 148 6.55 -22.92 -1.07
N VAL A 149 5.56 -22.27 -0.48
CA VAL A 149 4.90 -21.08 -1.04
C VAL A 149 5.00 -19.92 -0.06
N GLU A 150 5.54 -18.82 -0.53
CA GLU A 150 5.57 -17.57 0.24
C GLU A 150 4.74 -16.50 -0.47
N PHE A 151 3.98 -15.73 0.31
CA PHE A 151 3.15 -14.64 -0.21
C PHE A 151 3.69 -13.28 0.21
N TRP A 152 3.91 -12.39 -0.76
CA TRP A 152 4.54 -11.09 -0.54
C TRP A 152 3.67 -9.94 -1.03
N SER A 153 3.52 -8.92 -0.18
CA SER A 153 2.80 -7.70 -0.54
C SER A 153 3.57 -6.84 -1.53
N ARG A 154 2.89 -5.86 -2.13
CA ARG A 154 3.48 -4.82 -2.98
C ARG A 154 4.71 -4.12 -2.36
N LYS A 155 4.83 -4.07 -1.04
CA LYS A 155 5.94 -3.44 -0.31
C LYS A 155 6.90 -4.46 0.30
N GLY A 156 6.83 -5.72 -0.12
CA GLY A 156 7.68 -6.80 0.38
C GLY A 156 7.37 -7.20 1.82
N LYS A 157 6.13 -7.06 2.28
CA LYS A 157 5.66 -7.63 3.54
C LYS A 157 5.08 -9.00 3.27
N GLN A 158 5.49 -10.00 4.03
CA GLN A 158 4.95 -11.36 3.92
C GLN A 158 3.53 -11.44 4.50
N TYR A 159 2.65 -12.20 3.82
CA TYR A 159 1.33 -12.59 4.30
C TYR A 159 1.40 -14.00 4.88
N GLN A 160 0.68 -14.23 5.98
CA GLN A 160 0.69 -15.50 6.73
C GLN A 160 -0.70 -16.16 6.83
N THR A 161 -1.68 -15.60 6.13
CA THR A 161 -3.11 -15.96 6.32
C THR A 161 -3.71 -16.69 5.12
N LEU A 162 -2.89 -17.10 4.14
CA LEU A 162 -3.33 -17.60 2.83
C LEU A 162 -3.08 -19.12 2.64
N SER A 163 -3.13 -19.90 3.71
CA SER A 163 -2.81 -21.35 3.68
C SER A 163 -3.69 -22.18 2.72
N HIS A 164 -4.94 -21.78 2.50
CA HIS A 164 -5.81 -22.44 1.54
C HIS A 164 -5.36 -22.18 0.09
N ILE A 165 -4.88 -20.98 -0.22
CA ILE A 165 -4.30 -20.64 -1.53
C ILE A 165 -2.97 -21.37 -1.74
N GLU A 166 -2.14 -21.48 -0.69
CA GLU A 166 -0.90 -22.26 -0.72
C GLU A 166 -1.16 -23.71 -1.11
N GLN A 167 -2.15 -24.34 -0.47
CA GLN A 167 -2.51 -25.75 -0.78
C GLN A 167 -2.92 -25.92 -2.24
N ASP A 168 -3.72 -25.01 -2.78
CA ASP A 168 -4.18 -25.09 -4.17
C ASP A 168 -3.05 -24.80 -5.16
N LEU A 169 -2.13 -23.87 -4.86
CA LEU A 169 -0.93 -23.63 -5.65
C LEU A 169 -0.03 -24.86 -5.70
N LEU A 170 0.18 -25.55 -4.57
CA LEU A 170 0.98 -26.76 -4.54
C LEU A 170 0.34 -27.93 -5.29
N LYS A 171 -0.98 -28.00 -5.39
CA LYS A 171 -1.68 -28.99 -6.24
C LYS A 171 -1.44 -28.73 -7.73
N VAL A 172 -1.44 -27.45 -8.15
CA VAL A 172 -1.24 -27.06 -9.57
C VAL A 172 0.23 -27.20 -9.98
N PHE A 173 1.15 -26.65 -9.19
CA PHE A 173 2.56 -26.54 -9.58
C PHE A 173 3.45 -27.67 -9.06
N GLY A 174 2.99 -28.41 -8.05
CA GLY A 174 3.80 -29.43 -7.41
C GLY A 174 4.98 -28.86 -6.60
N LYS A 175 5.84 -29.77 -6.11
CA LYS A 175 6.96 -29.38 -5.23
C LYS A 175 8.27 -29.09 -5.98
N SER A 176 8.36 -29.39 -7.24
CA SER A 176 9.59 -29.26 -8.05
C SER A 176 9.58 -28.05 -8.99
N THR A 177 8.55 -27.24 -8.96
CA THR A 177 8.44 -26.07 -9.83
C THR A 177 8.89 -24.82 -9.06
N ASP A 178 9.82 -24.09 -9.65
CA ASP A 178 10.21 -22.76 -9.16
C ASP A 178 9.55 -21.71 -10.06
N ILE A 179 8.56 -20.98 -9.51
CA ILE A 179 7.83 -19.94 -10.24
C ILE A 179 7.40 -18.84 -9.31
N ILE A 180 7.33 -17.63 -9.83
CA ILE A 180 6.79 -16.48 -9.10
C ILE A 180 5.60 -15.93 -9.86
N LEU A 181 4.44 -15.97 -9.22
CA LEU A 181 3.19 -15.49 -9.77
C LEU A 181 2.87 -14.11 -9.22
N ASP A 182 2.39 -13.23 -10.09
CA ASP A 182 1.95 -11.89 -9.74
C ASP A 182 0.44 -11.78 -9.90
N GLY A 183 -0.23 -11.39 -8.83
CA GLY A 183 -1.69 -11.37 -8.79
C GLY A 183 -2.25 -10.45 -7.71
N GLU A 184 -3.54 -10.60 -7.50
CA GLU A 184 -4.31 -9.87 -6.50
C GLU A 184 -5.06 -10.85 -5.60
N ILE A 185 -5.00 -10.68 -4.30
CA ILE A 185 -5.93 -11.33 -3.39
C ILE A 185 -7.24 -10.57 -3.47
N PHE A 186 -8.26 -11.23 -3.97
CA PHE A 186 -9.55 -10.63 -4.31
C PHE A 186 -10.71 -11.62 -4.09
N HIS A 187 -11.91 -11.11 -4.02
CA HIS A 187 -13.16 -11.87 -4.14
C HIS A 187 -14.26 -10.92 -4.63
N PRO A 188 -15.07 -11.30 -5.63
CA PRO A 188 -16.06 -10.41 -6.21
C PRO A 188 -17.14 -9.95 -5.21
N ASP A 189 -17.51 -10.79 -4.25
CA ASP A 189 -18.55 -10.50 -3.26
C ASP A 189 -18.03 -9.74 -2.03
N LEU A 190 -16.77 -9.36 -1.99
CA LEU A 190 -16.15 -8.68 -0.84
C LEU A 190 -15.65 -7.29 -1.19
N GLY A 191 -16.01 -6.31 -0.37
CA GLY A 191 -15.43 -4.97 -0.42
C GLY A 191 -13.92 -4.96 -0.09
N PHE A 192 -13.19 -3.99 -0.62
CA PHE A 192 -11.74 -3.85 -0.42
C PHE A 192 -11.32 -3.90 1.05
N GLN A 193 -12.06 -3.22 1.94
CA GLN A 193 -11.75 -3.20 3.37
C GLN A 193 -11.90 -4.58 4.02
N GLN A 194 -12.88 -5.37 3.61
CA GLN A 194 -13.10 -6.74 4.09
C GLN A 194 -11.94 -7.64 3.65
N ILE A 195 -11.49 -7.53 2.40
CA ILE A 195 -10.33 -8.25 1.88
C ILE A 195 -9.06 -7.89 2.67
N VAL A 196 -8.78 -6.58 2.82
CA VAL A 196 -7.62 -6.08 3.59
C VAL A 196 -7.63 -6.58 5.03
N ARG A 197 -8.79 -6.57 5.68
CA ARG A 197 -8.95 -7.04 7.06
C ARG A 197 -8.61 -8.53 7.18
N ARG A 198 -9.06 -9.37 6.23
CA ARG A 198 -8.80 -10.81 6.20
C ARG A 198 -7.32 -11.12 5.93
N VAL A 199 -6.70 -10.46 4.96
CA VAL A 199 -5.28 -10.64 4.62
C VAL A 199 -4.33 -10.20 5.74
N LYS A 200 -4.68 -9.16 6.50
CA LYS A 200 -3.82 -8.58 7.54
C LYS A 200 -4.00 -9.18 8.94
N ARG A 201 -5.00 -10.01 9.17
CA ARG A 201 -5.21 -10.62 10.49
C ARG A 201 -4.11 -11.62 10.82
N VAL A 202 -3.31 -11.29 11.84
CA VAL A 202 -2.25 -12.17 12.38
C VAL A 202 -2.71 -12.89 13.66
N LYS A 203 -3.86 -12.52 14.24
CA LYS A 203 -4.39 -13.11 15.48
C LYS A 203 -5.67 -13.91 15.25
N THR A 204 -5.58 -15.10 15.64
CA THR A 204 -6.54 -16.19 15.81
C THR A 204 -7.84 -15.76 16.46
N ASP A 205 -8.85 -15.40 15.66
CA ASP A 205 -10.23 -15.77 15.90
C ASP A 205 -10.68 -16.51 14.66
N ARG A 206 -10.29 -17.78 14.60
CA ARG A 206 -10.49 -18.67 13.44
C ARG A 206 -11.94 -19.13 13.27
N GLN A 207 -12.86 -18.74 14.12
CA GLN A 207 -14.20 -19.35 14.16
C GLN A 207 -15.31 -18.59 13.42
N ASN A 208 -15.07 -17.33 12.90
CA ASN A 208 -16.16 -16.55 12.29
C ASN A 208 -15.83 -15.96 10.91
N ILE A 209 -14.93 -16.54 10.10
CA ILE A 209 -14.46 -15.94 8.84
C ILE A 209 -14.77 -16.80 7.60
N GLU A 210 -15.47 -17.92 7.74
CA GLU A 210 -15.38 -19.00 6.77
C GLU A 210 -16.48 -19.06 5.69
N ASP A 211 -17.40 -18.12 5.60
CA ASP A 211 -18.45 -18.18 4.57
C ASP A 211 -17.98 -17.79 3.17
N VAL A 212 -16.90 -17.01 3.05
CA VAL A 212 -16.32 -16.61 1.75
C VAL A 212 -14.80 -16.68 1.80
N LYS A 213 -14.22 -17.63 1.07
CA LYS A 213 -12.76 -17.80 0.95
C LYS A 213 -12.18 -16.77 -0.01
N LEU A 214 -11.06 -16.13 0.37
CA LEU A 214 -10.30 -15.27 -0.53
C LEU A 214 -9.73 -16.06 -1.71
N GLN A 215 -9.67 -15.42 -2.87
CA GLN A 215 -9.08 -16.00 -4.09
C GLN A 215 -7.80 -15.25 -4.47
N PHE A 216 -6.89 -15.96 -5.15
CA PHE A 216 -5.72 -15.37 -5.77
C PHE A 216 -5.95 -15.27 -7.29
N TRP A 217 -6.16 -14.05 -7.76
CA TRP A 217 -6.37 -13.73 -9.17
C TRP A 217 -5.04 -13.41 -9.83
N ILE A 218 -4.55 -14.35 -10.62
CA ILE A 218 -3.23 -14.35 -11.23
C ILE A 218 -3.30 -13.68 -12.60
N TYR A 219 -2.48 -12.67 -12.84
CA TYR A 219 -2.48 -11.92 -14.09
C TYR A 219 -1.10 -11.79 -14.75
N ASP A 220 -0.02 -12.23 -14.09
CA ASP A 220 1.33 -12.24 -14.66
C ASP A 220 2.21 -13.29 -13.98
N ILE A 221 3.33 -13.61 -14.65
CA ILE A 221 4.45 -14.36 -14.12
C ILE A 221 5.64 -13.40 -13.98
N VAL A 222 6.37 -13.49 -12.88
CA VAL A 222 7.58 -12.68 -12.69
C VAL A 222 8.75 -13.34 -13.41
N ASP A 223 8.88 -13.02 -14.68
CA ASP A 223 10.04 -13.39 -15.51
C ASP A 223 10.56 -12.13 -16.20
N VAL A 224 11.77 -11.69 -15.79
CA VAL A 224 12.40 -10.47 -16.30
C VAL A 224 12.98 -10.63 -17.70
N ASN A 225 13.16 -11.86 -18.15
CA ASN A 225 13.75 -12.18 -19.44
C ASN A 225 12.69 -12.33 -20.55
N GLU A 226 11.45 -12.66 -20.15
CA GLU A 226 10.38 -12.93 -21.11
C GLU A 226 9.45 -11.73 -21.30
N ARG A 227 8.95 -11.60 -22.56
CA ARG A 227 7.93 -10.60 -22.92
C ARG A 227 6.56 -11.01 -22.39
N TYR A 228 5.68 -10.03 -22.15
CA TYR A 228 4.35 -10.32 -21.58
C TYR A 228 3.54 -11.35 -22.39
N LYS A 229 3.57 -11.29 -23.72
CA LYS A 229 2.87 -12.29 -24.57
C LYS A 229 3.28 -13.74 -24.30
N ILE A 230 4.55 -13.99 -23.95
CA ILE A 230 5.06 -15.32 -23.61
C ILE A 230 4.59 -15.72 -22.21
N ARG A 231 4.72 -14.81 -21.23
CA ARG A 231 4.22 -15.06 -19.88
C ARG A 231 2.71 -15.29 -19.85
N LEU A 232 1.95 -14.58 -20.69
CA LEU A 232 0.51 -14.80 -20.86
C LEU A 232 0.22 -16.18 -21.43
N SER A 233 0.97 -16.62 -22.45
CA SER A 233 0.84 -18.00 -23.00
C SER A 233 1.06 -19.04 -21.92
N GLN A 234 2.10 -18.90 -21.11
CA GLN A 234 2.37 -19.80 -19.98
C GLN A 234 1.21 -19.84 -18.96
N LEU A 235 0.57 -18.71 -18.69
CA LEU A 235 -0.63 -18.67 -17.84
C LEU A 235 -1.81 -19.39 -18.49
N GLN A 236 -2.00 -19.26 -19.81
CA GLN A 236 -3.08 -19.94 -20.52
C GLN A 236 -2.87 -21.46 -20.52
N ASP A 237 -1.62 -21.93 -20.63
CA ASP A 237 -1.28 -23.37 -20.64
C ASP A 237 -1.68 -24.06 -19.32
N ILE A 238 -1.69 -23.34 -18.20
CA ILE A 238 -2.09 -23.86 -16.88
C ILE A 238 -3.53 -23.50 -16.48
N LYS A 239 -4.27 -22.79 -17.34
CA LYS A 239 -5.60 -22.26 -17.01
C LYS A 239 -6.57 -23.34 -16.55
N THR A 240 -6.56 -24.50 -17.20
CA THR A 240 -7.45 -25.61 -16.84
C THR A 240 -7.15 -26.14 -15.43
N GLN A 241 -5.87 -26.40 -15.11
CA GLN A 241 -5.48 -26.89 -13.78
C GLN A 241 -5.77 -25.88 -12.68
N VAL A 242 -5.63 -24.57 -12.97
CA VAL A 242 -5.98 -23.50 -12.04
C VAL A 242 -7.49 -23.44 -11.84
N SER A 243 -8.30 -23.60 -12.89
CA SER A 243 -9.77 -23.55 -12.81
C SER A 243 -10.39 -24.69 -12.00
N ASP A 244 -9.65 -25.77 -11.78
CA ASP A 244 -10.05 -26.87 -10.90
C ASP A 244 -9.90 -26.54 -9.41
N GLN A 245 -9.31 -25.38 -9.09
CA GLN A 245 -9.08 -24.92 -7.70
C GLN A 245 -9.97 -23.73 -7.37
N GLU A 246 -10.72 -23.82 -6.27
CA GLU A 246 -11.68 -22.76 -5.85
C GLU A 246 -11.00 -21.42 -5.51
N SER A 247 -9.75 -21.48 -5.02
CA SER A 247 -9.04 -20.30 -4.55
C SER A 247 -8.14 -19.65 -5.60
N LEU A 248 -8.06 -20.19 -6.82
CA LEU A 248 -7.18 -19.71 -7.88
C LEU A 248 -7.97 -19.27 -9.11
N VAL A 249 -7.62 -18.12 -9.67
CA VAL A 249 -8.24 -17.59 -10.89
C VAL A 249 -7.17 -17.03 -11.81
N ILE A 250 -7.11 -17.45 -13.07
CA ILE A 250 -6.36 -16.75 -14.12
C ILE A 250 -7.22 -15.60 -14.64
N VAL A 251 -6.74 -14.37 -14.52
CA VAL A 251 -7.45 -13.17 -14.96
C VAL A 251 -7.65 -13.21 -16.48
N ASP A 252 -8.90 -13.04 -16.91
CA ASP A 252 -9.21 -12.96 -18.33
C ASP A 252 -8.51 -11.78 -18.98
N THR A 253 -7.88 -12.06 -20.12
CA THR A 253 -7.04 -11.11 -20.84
C THR A 253 -7.50 -11.03 -22.29
N GLN A 254 -7.86 -9.85 -22.75
CA GLN A 254 -8.35 -9.58 -24.11
C GLN A 254 -7.33 -8.76 -24.89
N LEU A 255 -7.08 -9.11 -26.15
CA LEU A 255 -6.30 -8.27 -27.06
C LEU A 255 -7.19 -7.12 -27.58
N LEU A 256 -6.72 -5.89 -27.45
CA LEU A 256 -7.42 -4.66 -27.83
C LEU A 256 -6.64 -4.01 -28.97
N SER A 257 -7.32 -3.62 -30.02
CA SER A 257 -6.71 -3.16 -31.27
C SER A 257 -6.62 -1.64 -31.38
N ASN A 258 -7.34 -0.90 -30.55
CA ASN A 258 -7.39 0.57 -30.57
C ASN A 258 -7.92 1.16 -29.26
N THR A 259 -7.95 2.49 -29.19
CA THR A 259 -8.39 3.22 -27.98
C THR A 259 -9.89 3.08 -27.72
N GLU A 260 -10.71 2.97 -28.76
CA GLU A 260 -12.16 2.80 -28.63
C GLU A 260 -12.49 1.43 -28.00
N GLU A 261 -11.82 0.37 -28.44
CA GLU A 261 -11.95 -0.94 -27.82
C GLU A 261 -11.49 -0.92 -26.35
N ALA A 262 -10.39 -0.21 -26.05
CA ALA A 262 -9.94 -0.06 -24.67
C ALA A 262 -10.94 0.71 -23.80
N LYS A 263 -11.61 1.72 -24.35
CA LYS A 263 -12.67 2.47 -23.67
C LYS A 263 -13.89 1.57 -23.39
N TRP A 264 -14.36 0.87 -24.40
CA TRP A 264 -15.47 -0.06 -24.23
C TRP A 264 -15.16 -1.18 -23.24
N PHE A 265 -13.93 -1.72 -23.29
CA PHE A 265 -13.46 -2.73 -22.35
C PHE A 265 -13.43 -2.21 -20.92
N ASP A 266 -13.02 -0.97 -20.69
CA ASP A 266 -13.01 -0.32 -19.38
C ASP A 266 -14.43 -0.06 -18.85
N GLU A 267 -15.33 0.38 -19.71
CA GLU A 267 -16.76 0.57 -19.37
C GLU A 267 -17.42 -0.75 -18.97
N ARG A 268 -17.18 -1.83 -19.70
CA ARG A 268 -17.64 -3.17 -19.35
C ARG A 268 -17.09 -3.62 -18.00
N ASN A 269 -15.79 -3.52 -17.78
CA ASN A 269 -15.18 -3.92 -16.51
C ASN A 269 -15.78 -3.16 -15.32
N ARG A 270 -16.05 -1.88 -15.47
CA ARG A 270 -16.70 -1.09 -14.40
C ARG A 270 -18.17 -1.51 -14.16
N ASN A 271 -18.90 -1.84 -15.20
CA ASN A 271 -20.26 -2.38 -15.07
C ASN A 271 -20.27 -3.74 -14.39
N ASP A 272 -19.19 -4.53 -14.58
CA ASP A 272 -18.98 -5.83 -13.92
C ASP A 272 -18.42 -5.67 -12.48
N GLY A 273 -18.28 -4.43 -11.95
CA GLY A 273 -17.86 -4.15 -10.57
C GLY A 273 -16.36 -4.01 -10.36
N PHE A 274 -15.53 -4.03 -11.41
CA PHE A 274 -14.10 -3.80 -11.30
C PHE A 274 -13.76 -2.30 -11.23
N GLU A 275 -12.56 -1.97 -10.73
CA GLU A 275 -12.11 -0.56 -10.58
C GLU A 275 -11.86 0.16 -11.91
N GLY A 276 -11.78 -0.58 -13.01
CA GLY A 276 -11.41 -0.12 -14.35
C GLY A 276 -10.60 -1.17 -15.07
N SER A 277 -9.57 -0.78 -15.82
CA SER A 277 -8.76 -1.70 -16.61
C SER A 277 -7.25 -1.49 -16.45
N ILE A 278 -6.51 -2.54 -16.71
CA ILE A 278 -5.05 -2.54 -16.86
C ILE A 278 -4.72 -2.88 -18.30
N LEU A 279 -3.86 -2.08 -18.92
CA LEU A 279 -3.33 -2.32 -20.26
C LEU A 279 -1.87 -2.80 -20.16
N ARG A 280 -1.54 -3.82 -20.95
CA ARG A 280 -0.21 -4.43 -20.97
C ARG A 280 0.36 -4.49 -22.38
N ASN A 281 1.57 -3.98 -22.53
CA ASN A 281 2.32 -4.10 -23.78
C ASN A 281 2.70 -5.55 -24.03
N PRO A 282 2.28 -6.16 -25.17
CA PRO A 282 2.64 -7.54 -25.52
C PRO A 282 4.16 -7.82 -25.50
N PHE A 283 4.94 -6.80 -25.80
CA PHE A 283 6.40 -6.88 -25.93
C PHE A 283 7.15 -6.38 -24.69
N GLY A 284 6.43 -5.95 -23.64
CA GLY A 284 7.03 -5.45 -22.42
C GLY A 284 7.59 -6.56 -21.54
N ASN A 285 8.81 -6.38 -21.05
CA ASN A 285 9.42 -7.28 -20.07
C ASN A 285 8.90 -6.97 -18.67
N TYR A 286 8.94 -7.95 -17.76
CA TYR A 286 8.68 -7.71 -16.36
C TYR A 286 9.83 -6.93 -15.71
N ARG A 287 9.52 -5.88 -14.95
CA ARG A 287 10.52 -5.05 -14.26
C ARG A 287 10.16 -4.92 -12.78
N CYS A 288 10.90 -5.61 -11.95
CA CYS A 288 10.72 -5.57 -10.49
C CYS A 288 10.96 -4.15 -9.94
N ASP A 289 10.14 -3.73 -8.97
CA ASP A 289 10.20 -2.42 -8.30
C ASP A 289 10.26 -1.22 -9.25
N TYR A 290 9.68 -1.34 -10.43
CA TYR A 290 9.73 -0.32 -11.45
C TYR A 290 8.32 0.07 -11.92
N ARG A 291 8.08 1.39 -12.03
CA ARG A 291 6.85 1.91 -12.62
C ARG A 291 6.99 1.95 -14.16
N SER A 292 6.57 0.85 -14.76
CA SER A 292 6.80 0.59 -16.18
C SER A 292 5.82 1.32 -17.09
N PRO A 293 6.28 1.87 -18.22
CA PRO A 293 5.40 2.34 -19.29
C PRO A 293 4.72 1.20 -20.07
N ASP A 294 5.18 -0.06 -19.89
CA ASP A 294 4.58 -1.24 -20.52
C ASP A 294 3.38 -1.79 -19.75
N LEU A 295 3.06 -1.19 -18.59
CA LEU A 295 1.93 -1.53 -17.74
C LEU A 295 1.18 -0.24 -17.40
N LEU A 296 -0.03 -0.08 -17.91
CA LEU A 296 -0.80 1.14 -17.75
C LEU A 296 -2.13 0.87 -17.07
N LYS A 297 -2.47 1.66 -16.07
CA LYS A 297 -3.83 1.69 -15.53
C LYS A 297 -4.67 2.61 -16.41
N TYR A 298 -5.69 2.02 -17.00
CA TYR A 298 -6.70 2.71 -17.77
C TYR A 298 -7.92 2.91 -16.85
N LYS A 299 -8.10 4.13 -16.41
CA LYS A 299 -9.17 4.51 -15.50
C LYS A 299 -9.75 5.81 -16.04
N LEU A 300 -10.88 5.71 -16.73
CA LEU A 300 -11.70 6.85 -17.04
C LEU A 300 -12.43 7.24 -15.75
N PHE A 301 -11.83 8.14 -14.98
CA PHE A 301 -12.46 8.63 -13.78
C PHE A 301 -13.74 9.39 -14.13
N SER A 302 -14.88 8.84 -13.82
CA SER A 302 -16.02 9.63 -13.44
C SER A 302 -15.88 9.99 -11.96
N PHE A 303 -15.20 11.09 -11.66
CA PHE A 303 -15.33 11.65 -10.32
C PHE A 303 -16.79 12.05 -10.12
N LYS A 304 -17.32 11.71 -8.96
CA LYS A 304 -18.58 12.27 -8.48
C LYS A 304 -18.28 13.60 -7.81
N GLU A 305 -19.18 14.54 -7.94
CA GLU A 305 -19.16 15.81 -7.24
C GLU A 305 -20.49 15.96 -6.51
N GLU A 306 -20.40 16.20 -5.22
CA GLU A 306 -21.56 16.45 -4.36
C GLU A 306 -21.23 17.56 -3.37
N ASP A 307 -22.25 18.26 -2.92
CA ASP A 307 -22.09 19.33 -1.94
C ASP A 307 -22.29 18.78 -0.53
N TYR A 308 -21.37 19.12 0.38
CA TYR A 308 -21.39 18.70 1.77
C TYR A 308 -21.26 19.91 2.68
N GLU A 309 -22.00 19.92 3.78
CA GLU A 309 -21.93 20.99 4.79
C GLU A 309 -20.57 20.97 5.48
N ILE A 310 -19.95 22.13 5.59
CA ILE A 310 -18.76 22.36 6.41
C ILE A 310 -19.23 22.49 7.86
N ILE A 311 -18.80 21.60 8.73
CA ILE A 311 -19.11 21.63 10.17
C ILE A 311 -17.90 22.07 11.03
N GLY A 312 -16.74 22.30 10.41
CA GLY A 312 -15.54 22.76 11.06
C GLY A 312 -14.31 22.64 10.20
N GLY A 313 -13.17 22.93 10.79
CA GLY A 313 -11.86 22.76 10.19
C GLY A 313 -10.82 22.31 11.19
N VAL A 314 -9.78 21.64 10.70
CA VAL A 314 -8.60 21.30 11.48
C VAL A 314 -7.37 21.72 10.73
N GLU A 315 -6.32 22.09 11.45
CA GLU A 315 -5.06 22.44 10.86
C GLU A 315 -4.39 21.23 10.20
N ALA A 316 -3.88 21.41 8.99
CA ALA A 316 -3.11 20.40 8.30
C ALA A 316 -1.76 20.16 9.00
N LYS A 317 -1.21 18.95 8.82
CA LYS A 317 0.09 18.56 9.39
C LYS A 317 1.18 18.48 8.34
N GLY A 318 2.41 18.72 8.76
CA GLY A 318 3.60 18.56 7.93
C GLY A 318 3.78 19.71 6.94
N ARG A 319 3.99 19.42 5.64
CA ARG A 319 4.31 20.44 4.62
C ARG A 319 3.26 21.54 4.47
N ASP A 320 2.00 21.25 4.81
CA ASP A 320 0.87 22.17 4.68
C ASP A 320 0.40 22.70 6.06
N GLU A 321 1.24 22.68 7.06
CA GLU A 321 0.99 23.24 8.38
C GLU A 321 0.51 24.70 8.27
N GLY A 322 -0.46 25.09 9.07
CA GLY A 322 -1.12 26.40 8.99
C GLY A 322 -2.30 26.47 8.00
N THR A 323 -2.53 25.43 7.19
CA THR A 323 -3.65 25.43 6.23
C THR A 323 -4.83 24.58 6.71
N VAL A 324 -6.04 24.89 6.21
CA VAL A 324 -7.27 24.18 6.58
C VAL A 324 -7.37 22.79 5.94
N VAL A 325 -7.88 21.85 6.73
CA VAL A 325 -8.56 20.64 6.27
C VAL A 325 -10.00 20.73 6.81
N PHE A 326 -10.97 20.92 5.92
CA PHE A 326 -12.37 21.02 6.33
C PHE A 326 -12.87 19.71 6.93
N VAL A 327 -13.72 19.82 7.91
CA VAL A 327 -14.54 18.72 8.42
C VAL A 327 -15.93 18.92 7.84
N CYS A 328 -16.38 17.94 7.05
CA CYS A 328 -17.69 17.94 6.41
C CYS A 328 -18.54 16.80 6.95
N LYS A 329 -19.85 16.90 6.75
CA LYS A 329 -20.84 15.93 7.22
C LYS A 329 -21.62 15.34 6.06
N THR A 330 -21.80 14.03 6.07
CA THR A 330 -22.67 13.31 5.12
C THR A 330 -24.14 13.46 5.51
N SER A 331 -25.05 13.14 4.61
CA SER A 331 -26.51 13.20 4.87
C SER A 331 -26.98 12.29 6.01
N ASP A 332 -26.26 11.19 6.28
CA ASP A 332 -26.50 10.27 7.39
C ASP A 332 -25.70 10.64 8.67
N GLY A 333 -25.11 11.83 8.69
CA GLY A 333 -24.51 12.43 9.87
C GLY A 333 -23.07 12.03 10.17
N LYS A 334 -22.39 11.32 9.27
CA LYS A 334 -20.98 10.93 9.48
C LYS A 334 -20.04 12.06 9.09
N GLU A 335 -19.00 12.24 9.89
CA GLU A 335 -17.98 13.25 9.67
C GLU A 335 -16.82 12.71 8.82
N PHE A 336 -16.32 13.53 7.91
CA PHE A 336 -15.13 13.22 7.13
C PHE A 336 -14.30 14.48 6.85
N ARG A 337 -13.03 14.26 6.55
CA ARG A 337 -12.06 15.35 6.35
C ARG A 337 -11.81 15.56 4.86
N VAL A 338 -11.79 16.83 4.45
CA VAL A 338 -11.60 17.22 3.05
C VAL A 338 -10.51 18.26 2.94
N ARG A 339 -9.48 17.96 2.15
CA ARG A 339 -8.48 18.97 1.81
C ARG A 339 -8.99 19.79 0.62
N PRO A 340 -9.12 21.13 0.75
CA PRO A 340 -9.55 21.96 -0.36
C PRO A 340 -8.42 22.16 -1.38
N LYS A 341 -8.79 22.37 -2.65
CA LYS A 341 -7.92 22.99 -3.65
C LYS A 341 -7.72 24.46 -3.30
N GLY A 342 -6.58 25.00 -3.69
CA GLY A 342 -6.22 26.40 -3.49
C GLY A 342 -4.74 26.56 -3.22
N THR A 343 -4.26 27.81 -3.27
CA THR A 343 -2.89 28.14 -2.86
C THR A 343 -2.72 27.96 -1.36
N MET A 344 -1.49 27.98 -0.87
CA MET A 344 -1.25 27.91 0.57
C MET A 344 -1.89 29.10 1.28
N GLU A 345 -1.76 30.29 0.71
CA GLU A 345 -2.32 31.54 1.24
C GLU A 345 -3.85 31.43 1.39
N GLN A 346 -4.55 31.02 0.32
CA GLN A 346 -6.01 30.82 0.37
C GLN A 346 -6.43 29.81 1.42
N ARG A 347 -5.69 28.71 1.55
CA ARG A 347 -6.03 27.65 2.52
C ARG A 347 -5.72 28.07 3.96
N THR A 348 -4.73 28.95 4.17
CA THR A 348 -4.47 29.57 5.47
C THR A 348 -5.58 30.58 5.82
N GLU A 349 -5.95 31.45 4.87
CA GLU A 349 -7.07 32.38 5.04
C GLU A 349 -8.38 31.66 5.41
N TRP A 350 -8.68 30.54 4.77
CA TRP A 350 -9.85 29.73 5.13
C TRP A 350 -9.73 29.10 6.53
N MET A 351 -8.53 28.85 7.03
CA MET A 351 -8.34 28.39 8.41
C MET A 351 -8.64 29.51 9.40
N ASP A 352 -8.18 30.73 9.12
CA ASP A 352 -8.44 31.92 9.97
C ASP A 352 -9.92 32.31 9.98
N MET A 353 -10.64 32.02 8.88
CA MET A 353 -12.06 32.34 8.71
C MET A 353 -12.98 31.14 8.97
N ILE A 354 -12.50 30.08 9.58
CA ILE A 354 -13.26 28.81 9.66
C ILE A 354 -14.65 28.97 10.28
N ASP A 355 -14.80 29.79 11.32
CA ASP A 355 -16.08 30.05 11.99
C ASP A 355 -17.10 30.71 11.06
N GLN A 356 -16.68 31.46 10.03
CA GLN A 356 -17.52 32.08 9.01
C GLN A 356 -17.88 31.11 7.88
N LEU A 357 -17.16 29.99 7.77
CA LEU A 357 -17.34 28.98 6.74
C LEU A 357 -18.18 27.80 7.24
N VAL A 358 -18.30 27.62 8.55
CA VAL A 358 -19.21 26.61 9.13
C VAL A 358 -20.65 26.89 8.72
N GLY A 359 -21.35 25.84 8.28
CA GLY A 359 -22.72 25.90 7.74
C GLY A 359 -22.79 26.15 6.23
N LYS A 360 -21.69 26.57 5.57
CA LYS A 360 -21.65 26.69 4.12
C LYS A 360 -21.45 25.32 3.45
N SER A 361 -21.86 25.19 2.20
CA SER A 361 -21.67 23.99 1.40
C SER A 361 -20.34 24.02 0.68
N LEU A 362 -19.61 22.90 0.74
CA LEU A 362 -18.38 22.64 -0.01
C LEU A 362 -18.67 21.63 -1.12
N THR A 363 -18.45 21.98 -2.38
CA THR A 363 -18.46 21.01 -3.46
C THR A 363 -17.22 20.12 -3.33
N VAL A 364 -17.45 18.85 -3.09
CA VAL A 364 -16.41 17.83 -2.91
C VAL A 364 -16.41 16.90 -4.09
N ARG A 365 -15.25 16.75 -4.72
CA ARG A 365 -14.98 15.73 -5.73
C ARG A 365 -14.40 14.51 -5.07
N PHE A 366 -14.95 13.35 -5.34
CA PHE A 366 -14.49 12.08 -4.78
C PHE A 366 -14.59 10.95 -5.81
N GLN A 367 -13.95 9.82 -5.52
CA GLN A 367 -13.93 8.69 -6.43
C GLN A 367 -15.20 7.86 -6.32
N GLU A 368 -15.58 7.49 -5.13
CA GLU A 368 -16.74 6.66 -4.78
C GLU A 368 -17.08 6.87 -3.31
N LEU A 369 -18.19 6.34 -2.84
CA LEU A 369 -18.53 6.28 -1.42
C LEU A 369 -17.99 4.96 -0.82
N SER A 370 -17.59 4.99 0.43
CA SER A 370 -17.28 3.80 1.22
C SER A 370 -18.57 3.04 1.60
N GLU A 371 -18.41 1.84 2.21
CA GLU A 371 -19.54 1.09 2.81
C GLU A 371 -20.32 1.94 3.83
N ASP A 372 -19.68 2.94 4.39
CA ASP A 372 -20.22 3.89 5.35
C ASP A 372 -20.75 5.17 4.72
N ASN A 373 -20.96 5.24 3.41
CA ASN A 373 -21.37 6.43 2.65
C ASN A 373 -20.44 7.65 2.79
N VAL A 374 -19.17 7.41 3.16
CA VAL A 374 -18.17 8.48 3.28
C VAL A 374 -17.38 8.59 1.98
N PRO A 375 -17.16 9.80 1.43
CA PRO A 375 -16.36 10.02 0.22
C PRO A 375 -14.94 9.46 0.32
N ILE A 376 -14.51 8.68 -0.68
CA ILE A 376 -13.16 8.13 -0.79
C ILE A 376 -12.30 9.07 -1.63
N PHE A 377 -11.13 9.45 -1.11
CA PHE A 377 -10.21 10.43 -1.68
C PHE A 377 -10.87 11.78 -1.98
N PRO A 378 -11.57 12.39 -0.99
CA PRO A 378 -12.28 13.64 -1.19
C PRO A 378 -11.31 14.81 -1.40
N VAL A 379 -11.68 15.70 -2.33
CA VAL A 379 -11.00 16.97 -2.62
C VAL A 379 -12.03 18.07 -2.68
N GLY A 380 -11.94 19.08 -1.81
CA GLY A 380 -12.80 20.26 -1.86
C GLY A 380 -12.49 21.11 -3.08
N LEU A 381 -13.50 21.47 -3.85
CA LEU A 381 -13.36 22.24 -5.07
C LEU A 381 -13.73 23.71 -4.88
N VAL A 382 -14.92 23.95 -4.40
CA VAL A 382 -15.52 25.29 -4.31
C VAL A 382 -16.39 25.36 -3.05
N ILE A 383 -16.21 26.41 -2.26
CA ILE A 383 -17.15 26.78 -1.19
C ILE A 383 -18.30 27.52 -1.86
N ARG A 384 -19.52 27.04 -1.65
CA ARG A 384 -20.73 27.67 -2.16
C ARG A 384 -21.13 28.82 -1.25
N ASP A 385 -21.28 29.99 -1.82
CA ASP A 385 -21.49 31.24 -1.07
C ASP A 385 -22.89 31.82 -1.37
N TYR A 386 -23.83 30.99 -1.85
CA TYR A 386 -25.18 31.46 -2.08
C TYR A 386 -26.14 30.85 -1.05
N GLU A 387 -26.72 31.77 -0.32
CA GLU A 387 -27.77 31.88 0.69
C GLU A 387 -27.29 32.18 2.07
#